data_8380677b357b1690de08d577073058fc
#
_entry.id   8380677b357b1690de08d577073058fc
#
_cell.length_a   1.000
_cell.length_b   1.000
_cell.length_c   1.000
_cell.angle_alpha   90.00
_cell.angle_beta   90.00
_cell.angle_gamma   90.00
#
_symmetry.space_group_name_H-M   'P 1'
#
loop_
_entity.id
_entity.type
_entity.pdbx_description
1 polymer ?
#
loop_
_entity_poly.entity_id
_entity_poly.type
_entity_poly.pdbx_seq_one_letter_code
_entity_poly.pdbx_strand_id
1 'polypeptide(L)'
;MIGAGIILLNSNNEVLLLLRDNKIEIPFPNMWDIPGGKVEDGESPEQAVRREMMEEMSIKNLGEINLFKILKTENLTDNIFWKRLNLNPKVIDLKEGQRIEYFNLERIRKTKLAFNYNQVLESFYSEIVIEY
;
A
#
# COMPACT_ATOMS: atom_id res chain seq x y z
N MET A 1 11.15 -14.17 -2.66
CA MET A 1 10.44 -13.07 -3.31
C MET A 1 10.62 -11.78 -2.51
N ILE A 2 10.80 -10.69 -3.21
CA ILE A 2 10.94 -9.37 -2.60
C ILE A 2 9.77 -8.51 -3.05
N GLY A 3 9.03 -7.96 -2.12
CA GLY A 3 7.94 -7.05 -2.38
C GLY A 3 8.23 -5.65 -1.87
N ALA A 4 7.50 -4.67 -2.36
CA ALA A 4 7.55 -3.30 -1.90
C ALA A 4 6.16 -2.67 -1.98
N GLY A 5 5.74 -2.03 -0.91
CA GLY A 5 4.44 -1.38 -0.84
C GLY A 5 4.55 -0.01 -0.19
N ILE A 6 3.49 0.78 -0.30
CA ILE A 6 3.49 2.12 0.26
C ILE A 6 2.17 2.42 1.00
N ILE A 7 2.32 2.97 2.19
CA ILE A 7 1.20 3.49 2.98
C ILE A 7 1.06 4.98 2.65
N LEU A 8 0.00 5.32 1.94
CA LEU A 8 -0.30 6.72 1.59
C LEU A 8 -1.31 7.25 2.60
N LEU A 9 -0.84 8.16 3.45
CA LEU A 9 -1.60 8.71 4.56
C LEU A 9 -2.05 10.14 4.23
N ASN A 10 -3.34 10.41 4.31
CA ASN A 10 -3.83 11.76 4.06
C ASN A 10 -3.77 12.63 5.33
N SER A 11 -4.20 13.89 5.23
CA SER A 11 -4.17 14.81 6.37
C SER A 11 -5.20 14.49 7.45
N ASN A 12 -6.15 13.58 7.18
CA ASN A 12 -7.11 13.09 8.14
C ASN A 12 -6.66 11.77 8.80
N ASN A 13 -5.39 11.39 8.61
CA ASN A 13 -4.83 10.13 9.11
C ASN A 13 -5.55 8.88 8.61
N GLU A 14 -6.01 8.94 7.37
CA GLU A 14 -6.61 7.81 6.67
C GLU A 14 -5.61 7.25 5.66
N VAL A 15 -5.64 5.95 5.46
CA VAL A 15 -4.74 5.22 4.57
C VAL A 15 -5.48 4.85 3.28
N LEU A 16 -4.83 5.10 2.14
CA LEU A 16 -5.38 4.71 0.84
C LEU A 16 -5.19 3.22 0.62
N LEU A 17 -6.27 2.52 0.38
CA LEU A 17 -6.25 1.09 0.09
C LEU A 17 -6.81 0.82 -1.30
N LEU A 18 -6.32 -0.26 -1.91
CA LEU A 18 -6.71 -0.74 -3.23
C LEU A 18 -7.48 -2.04 -3.08
N LEU A 19 -8.67 -2.14 -3.69
CA LEU A 19 -9.40 -3.39 -3.73
C LEU A 19 -8.85 -4.24 -4.88
N ARG A 20 -8.23 -5.37 -4.54
CA ARG A 20 -7.64 -6.28 -5.51
C ARG A 20 -8.69 -6.84 -6.45
N ASP A 21 -8.29 -7.16 -7.68
CA ASP A 21 -9.18 -7.77 -8.66
C ASP A 21 -9.77 -9.08 -8.12
N ASN A 22 -10.98 -9.39 -8.55
CA ASN A 22 -11.66 -10.61 -8.14
C ASN A 22 -11.37 -11.70 -9.17
N LYS A 23 -10.12 -12.20 -9.16
CA LYS A 23 -9.62 -13.21 -10.09
C LYS A 23 -9.04 -14.37 -9.31
N ILE A 24 -9.39 -15.59 -9.71
CA ILE A 24 -8.91 -16.79 -9.03
C ILE A 24 -7.38 -16.98 -9.16
N GLU A 25 -6.77 -16.41 -10.21
CA GLU A 25 -5.35 -16.56 -10.49
C GLU A 25 -4.44 -15.78 -9.57
N ILE A 26 -4.95 -14.77 -8.87
CA ILE A 26 -4.14 -13.92 -8.02
C ILE A 26 -4.34 -14.29 -6.55
N PRO A 27 -3.32 -14.05 -5.69
CA PRO A 27 -3.49 -14.23 -4.25
C PRO A 27 -4.44 -13.17 -3.69
N PHE A 28 -5.19 -13.53 -2.67
CA PHE A 28 -6.11 -12.63 -1.95
C PHE A 28 -7.05 -11.86 -2.89
N PRO A 29 -7.79 -12.55 -3.78
CA PRO A 29 -8.69 -11.84 -4.69
C PRO A 29 -9.80 -11.13 -3.91
N ASN A 30 -10.23 -9.99 -4.45
CA ASN A 30 -11.35 -9.21 -3.89
C ASN A 30 -11.13 -8.75 -2.44
N MET A 31 -9.87 -8.57 -2.04
CA MET A 31 -9.51 -8.06 -0.72
C MET A 31 -8.79 -6.72 -0.84
N TRP A 32 -8.93 -5.90 0.19
CA TRP A 32 -8.24 -4.61 0.26
C TRP A 32 -6.76 -4.80 0.61
N ASP A 33 -5.93 -3.96 0.02
CA ASP A 33 -4.47 -4.09 0.06
C ASP A 33 -3.83 -2.70 0.04
N ILE A 34 -2.59 -2.60 0.49
CA ILE A 34 -1.81 -1.39 0.24
C ILE A 34 -1.26 -1.45 -1.19
N PRO A 35 -1.10 -0.30 -1.86
CA PRO A 35 -0.52 -0.28 -3.20
C PRO A 35 0.93 -0.76 -3.19
N GLY A 36 1.33 -1.43 -4.26
CA GLY A 36 2.70 -1.92 -4.42
C GLY A 36 2.75 -3.18 -5.25
N GLY A 37 3.86 -3.87 -5.21
CA GLY A 37 4.03 -5.10 -5.95
C GLY A 37 5.41 -5.72 -5.78
N LYS A 38 5.77 -6.58 -6.72
CA LYS A 38 7.03 -7.31 -6.69
C LYS A 38 8.18 -6.40 -7.13
N VAL A 39 9.30 -6.51 -6.43
CA VAL A 39 10.56 -5.89 -6.85
C VAL A 39 11.16 -6.73 -7.96
N GLU A 40 11.44 -6.12 -9.11
CA GLU A 40 12.01 -6.79 -10.26
C GLU A 40 13.52 -6.79 -10.19
N ASP A 41 14.15 -7.66 -10.98
CA ASP A 41 15.61 -7.76 -11.04
C ASP A 41 16.21 -6.41 -11.45
N GLY A 42 17.20 -5.97 -10.70
CA GLY A 42 17.87 -4.70 -10.95
C GLY A 42 17.18 -3.48 -10.37
N GLU A 43 16.00 -3.64 -9.76
CA GLU A 43 15.32 -2.54 -9.06
C GLU A 43 15.66 -2.51 -7.58
N SER A 44 15.72 -1.30 -7.01
CA SER A 44 15.63 -1.17 -5.56
C SER A 44 14.17 -1.26 -5.14
N PRO A 45 13.87 -1.55 -3.86
CA PRO A 45 12.49 -1.50 -3.37
C PRO A 45 11.81 -0.15 -3.60
N GLU A 46 12.53 0.96 -3.42
CA GLU A 46 11.98 2.29 -3.68
C GLU A 46 11.62 2.49 -5.15
N GLN A 47 12.48 2.03 -6.06
CA GLN A 47 12.20 2.09 -7.50
C GLN A 47 10.96 1.27 -7.85
N ALA A 48 10.80 0.10 -7.22
CA ALA A 48 9.63 -0.75 -7.45
C ALA A 48 8.34 -0.04 -7.01
N VAL A 49 8.34 0.62 -5.86
CA VAL A 49 7.18 1.39 -5.40
C VAL A 49 6.81 2.48 -6.40
N ARG A 50 7.80 3.22 -6.89
CA ARG A 50 7.56 4.31 -7.85
C ARG A 50 7.01 3.78 -9.16
N ARG A 51 7.55 2.67 -9.66
CA ARG A 51 7.05 2.01 -10.86
C ARG A 51 5.62 1.52 -10.68
N GLU A 52 5.33 0.85 -9.56
CA GLU A 52 3.99 0.34 -9.29
C GLU A 52 2.96 1.46 -9.15
N MET A 53 3.32 2.58 -8.54
CA MET A 53 2.40 3.72 -8.44
C MET A 53 2.09 4.31 -9.81
N MET A 54 3.08 4.33 -10.70
CA MET A 54 2.86 4.76 -12.07
C MET A 54 1.95 3.78 -12.83
N GLU A 55 2.24 2.49 -12.71
CA GLU A 55 1.48 1.45 -13.42
C GLU A 55 0.05 1.30 -12.90
N GLU A 56 -0.14 1.31 -11.57
CA GLU A 56 -1.45 1.07 -10.97
C GLU A 56 -2.33 2.31 -10.93
N MET A 57 -1.76 3.47 -10.64
CA MET A 57 -2.54 4.68 -10.35
C MET A 57 -2.16 5.89 -11.19
N SER A 58 -1.27 5.72 -12.16
CA SER A 58 -0.78 6.82 -13.01
C SER A 58 -0.17 7.98 -12.22
N ILE A 59 0.41 7.69 -11.06
CA ILE A 59 1.10 8.69 -10.24
C ILE A 59 2.57 8.72 -10.64
N LYS A 60 2.98 9.80 -11.30
CA LYS A 60 4.33 9.92 -11.89
C LYS A 60 5.39 10.41 -10.92
N ASN A 61 5.01 11.21 -9.94
CA ASN A 61 5.97 11.84 -9.04
C ASN A 61 5.48 11.81 -7.61
N LEU A 62 5.97 10.83 -6.86
CA LEU A 62 5.65 10.71 -5.45
C LEU A 62 6.44 11.69 -4.58
N GLY A 63 7.56 12.25 -5.09
CA GLY A 63 8.47 13.00 -4.26
C GLY A 63 9.20 12.08 -3.27
N GLU A 64 9.63 12.62 -2.15
CA GLU A 64 10.29 11.83 -1.11
C GLU A 64 9.33 10.86 -0.45
N ILE A 65 9.79 9.63 -0.24
CA ILE A 65 9.07 8.61 0.52
C ILE A 65 9.97 8.10 1.64
N ASN A 66 9.35 7.57 2.69
CA ASN A 66 10.06 7.13 3.88
C ASN A 66 9.94 5.62 4.03
N LEU A 67 11.02 4.95 4.40
CA LEU A 67 10.94 3.54 4.74
C LEU A 67 10.34 3.43 6.14
N PHE A 68 9.26 2.64 6.26
CA PHE A 68 8.67 2.34 7.55
C PHE A 68 9.27 1.08 8.15
N LYS A 69 9.22 -0.02 7.42
CA LYS A 69 9.61 -1.32 7.98
C LYS A 69 9.95 -2.31 6.87
N ILE A 70 10.88 -3.20 7.14
CA ILE A 70 11.17 -4.35 6.29
C ILE A 70 10.75 -5.59 7.06
N LEU A 71 9.78 -6.33 6.52
CA LEU A 71 9.24 -7.52 7.14
C LEU A 71 9.76 -8.74 6.40
N LYS A 72 10.35 -9.67 7.14
CA LYS A 72 10.90 -10.88 6.56
C LYS A 72 10.18 -12.10 7.09
N THR A 73 9.71 -12.93 6.18
CA THR A 73 9.23 -14.27 6.47
C THR A 73 10.12 -15.26 5.73
N GLU A 74 9.84 -16.54 5.83
CA GLU A 74 10.63 -17.57 5.15
C GLU A 74 10.71 -17.34 3.64
N ASN A 75 9.60 -16.91 3.01
CA ASN A 75 9.48 -16.83 1.55
C ASN A 75 9.34 -15.40 1.01
N LEU A 76 9.27 -14.40 1.87
CA LEU A 76 8.98 -13.03 1.46
C LEU A 76 9.78 -12.02 2.28
N THR A 77 10.41 -11.07 1.59
CA THR A 77 10.92 -9.84 2.19
C THR A 77 10.06 -8.70 1.66
N ASP A 78 9.33 -8.04 2.55
CA ASP A 78 8.39 -6.99 2.17
C ASP A 78 8.88 -5.64 2.70
N ASN A 79 9.13 -4.71 1.78
CA ASN A 79 9.64 -3.38 2.09
C ASN A 79 8.47 -2.41 2.10
N ILE A 80 8.12 -1.90 3.28
CA ILE A 80 6.96 -1.03 3.46
C ILE A 80 7.43 0.41 3.60
N PHE A 81 7.03 1.25 2.65
CA PHE A 81 7.28 2.69 2.67
C PHE A 81 6.04 3.43 3.12
N TRP A 82 6.18 4.71 3.39
CA TRP A 82 5.03 5.57 3.68
C TRP A 82 5.29 6.99 3.22
N LYS A 83 4.20 7.70 2.98
CA LYS A 83 4.23 9.11 2.64
C LYS A 83 2.90 9.75 3.01
N ARG A 84 2.97 10.97 3.51
CA ARG A 84 1.77 11.78 3.71
C ARG A 84 1.46 12.48 2.38
N LEU A 85 0.31 12.14 1.81
CA LEU A 85 -0.09 12.64 0.50
C LEU A 85 -1.61 12.65 0.40
N ASN A 86 -2.18 13.81 0.07
CA ASN A 86 -3.61 13.92 -0.15
C ASN A 86 -3.91 13.67 -1.63
N LEU A 87 -4.69 12.63 -1.89
CA LEU A 87 -5.16 12.27 -3.22
C LEU A 87 -6.68 12.32 -3.25
N ASN A 88 -7.25 12.60 -4.40
CA ASN A 88 -8.68 12.45 -4.61
C ASN A 88 -8.92 11.13 -5.36
N PRO A 89 -9.43 10.08 -4.69
CA PRO A 89 -9.63 8.79 -5.34
C PRO A 89 -10.52 8.85 -6.57
N LYS A 90 -11.41 9.83 -6.63
CA LYS A 90 -12.36 9.96 -7.75
C LYS A 90 -11.71 10.39 -9.06
N VAL A 91 -10.53 11.02 -9.00
CA VAL A 91 -9.84 11.51 -10.19
C VAL A 91 -8.57 10.72 -10.51
N ILE A 92 -8.24 9.71 -9.72
CA ILE A 92 -7.11 8.83 -9.99
C ILE A 92 -7.46 7.91 -11.16
N ASP A 93 -6.55 7.86 -12.13
CA ASP A 93 -6.67 6.94 -13.27
C ASP A 93 -6.16 5.55 -12.86
N LEU A 94 -7.05 4.76 -12.28
CA LEU A 94 -6.73 3.43 -11.77
C LEU A 94 -6.60 2.44 -12.92
N LYS A 95 -5.43 1.80 -13.02
CA LYS A 95 -5.12 0.85 -14.08
C LYS A 95 -5.25 -0.60 -13.66
N GLU A 96 -5.05 -0.89 -12.37
CA GLU A 96 -5.15 -2.23 -11.81
C GLU A 96 -5.99 -2.17 -10.54
N GLY A 97 -6.68 -3.27 -10.24
CA GLY A 97 -7.59 -3.32 -9.10
C GLY A 97 -8.97 -2.79 -9.45
N GLN A 98 -9.91 -2.93 -8.54
CA GLN A 98 -11.31 -2.56 -8.78
C GLN A 98 -11.60 -1.11 -8.41
N ARG A 99 -11.04 -0.63 -7.30
CA ARG A 99 -11.20 0.75 -6.84
C ARG A 99 -10.25 1.04 -5.70
N ILE A 100 -10.11 2.31 -5.35
CA ILE A 100 -9.33 2.79 -4.22
C ILE A 100 -10.20 3.64 -3.30
N GLU A 101 -9.95 3.56 -1.99
CA GLU A 101 -10.66 4.35 -0.98
C GLU A 101 -9.73 4.61 0.20
N TYR A 102 -9.96 5.73 0.88
CA TYR A 102 -9.30 6.01 2.15
C TYR A 102 -10.02 5.31 3.29
N PHE A 103 -9.25 4.69 4.18
CA PHE A 103 -9.76 3.98 5.36
C PHE A 103 -9.18 4.63 6.60
N ASN A 104 -10.03 4.95 7.58
CA ASN A 104 -9.54 5.30 8.92
C ASN A 104 -9.19 4.02 9.70
N LEU A 105 -8.54 4.17 10.85
CA LEU A 105 -8.09 3.02 11.64
C LEU A 105 -9.25 2.14 12.10
N GLU A 106 -10.39 2.73 12.47
CA GLU A 106 -11.56 1.95 12.89
C GLU A 106 -12.05 1.05 11.76
N ARG A 107 -12.14 1.57 10.54
CA ARG A 107 -12.56 0.78 9.37
C ARG A 107 -11.55 -0.30 9.02
N ILE A 108 -10.25 0.01 9.14
CA ILE A 108 -9.19 -0.99 8.93
C ILE A 108 -9.37 -2.16 9.89
N ARG A 109 -9.65 -1.89 11.16
CA ARG A 109 -9.85 -2.93 12.17
C ARG A 109 -11.03 -3.83 11.89
N LYS A 110 -12.04 -3.34 11.18
CA LYS A 110 -13.24 -4.09 10.82
C LYS A 110 -13.11 -4.81 9.47
N THR A 111 -11.99 -4.65 8.77
CA THR A 111 -11.78 -5.18 7.43
C THR A 111 -10.60 -6.13 7.44
N LYS A 112 -10.77 -7.34 6.93
CA LYS A 112 -9.65 -8.26 6.78
C LYS A 112 -8.89 -7.89 5.51
N LEU A 113 -7.67 -7.40 5.66
CA LEU A 113 -6.83 -7.01 4.55
C LEU A 113 -6.03 -8.18 4.00
N ALA A 114 -5.60 -8.05 2.74
CA ALA A 114 -4.69 -9.00 2.11
C ALA A 114 -3.34 -9.02 2.84
N PHE A 115 -2.60 -10.12 2.73
CA PHE A 115 -1.22 -10.26 3.20
C PHE A 115 -1.01 -9.93 4.69
N ASN A 116 -2.06 -9.98 5.48
CA ASN A 116 -1.98 -9.66 6.91
C ASN A 116 -1.58 -8.20 7.20
N TYR A 117 -1.91 -7.29 6.30
CA TYR A 117 -1.58 -5.87 6.47
C TYR A 117 -2.31 -5.20 7.62
N ASN A 118 -3.32 -5.84 8.21
CA ASN A 118 -3.93 -5.33 9.44
C ASN A 118 -2.87 -5.11 10.52
N GLN A 119 -1.97 -6.07 10.72
CA GLN A 119 -0.90 -5.95 11.72
C GLN A 119 0.09 -4.84 11.36
N VAL A 120 0.44 -4.75 10.09
CA VAL A 120 1.35 -3.70 9.61
C VAL A 120 0.77 -2.31 9.88
N LEU A 121 -0.50 -2.11 9.56
CA LEU A 121 -1.15 -0.82 9.76
C LEU A 121 -1.36 -0.50 11.23
N GLU A 122 -1.67 -1.48 12.09
CA GLU A 122 -1.70 -1.26 13.52
C GLU A 122 -0.36 -0.74 14.04
N SER A 123 0.74 -1.37 13.63
CA SER A 123 2.10 -0.93 13.98
C SER A 123 2.37 0.47 13.44
N PHE A 124 1.95 0.73 12.21
CA PHE A 124 2.16 2.03 11.58
C PHE A 124 1.48 3.14 12.37
N TYR A 125 0.21 2.95 12.73
CA TYR A 125 -0.51 3.95 13.50
C TYR A 125 0.11 4.16 14.88
N SER A 126 0.54 3.09 15.55
CA SER A 126 1.13 3.22 16.88
C SER A 126 2.53 3.81 16.88
N GLU A 127 3.32 3.61 15.81
CA GLU A 127 4.72 4.06 15.74
C GLU A 127 4.88 5.39 15.02
N ILE A 128 4.08 5.67 14.01
CA ILE A 128 4.21 6.86 13.15
C ILE A 128 3.11 7.88 13.40
N VAL A 129 1.85 7.43 13.53
CA VAL A 129 0.68 8.31 13.65
C VAL A 129 0.24 8.38 15.11
N ILE A 130 1.17 8.71 15.98
CA ILE A 130 0.94 8.64 17.44
C ILE A 130 0.03 9.74 17.99
N GLU A 131 -0.28 10.76 17.19
CA GLU A 131 -1.12 11.89 17.62
C GLU A 131 -2.46 11.93 16.89
N TYR A 132 -2.91 10.81 16.41
CA TYR A 132 -4.18 10.75 15.71
C TYR A 132 -5.40 10.84 16.63
#